data_56597010dfc85ff34ed00fd39623d1c1
#
_entry.id   56597010dfc85ff34ed00fd39623d1c1
#
_cell.length_a   1.000
_cell.length_b   1.000
_cell.length_c   1.000
_cell.angle_alpha   90.00
_cell.angle_beta   90.00
_cell.angle_gamma   90.00
#
_symmetry.space_group_name_H-M   'P 1'
#
loop_
_entity.id
_entity.type
_entity.pdbx_description
1 polymer ?
#
loop_
_entity_poly.entity_id
_entity_poly.type
_entity_poly.pdbx_seq_one_letter_code
_entity_poly.pdbx_strand_id
1 'polypeptide(L)'
;MKRRDFLVSSAVGAVGASASRLPGVAAVDDPSMAVRFQQARRKILIAGGGFGTAFIRYAAQLTGKPRPKMLYLPTASADSPQGIITWYQNCAPLNVEPSHQNSFIASTRQDKSWEEVLLNVDAIICSGGNTLNQQVIWQAHGIDKILRQAWDRGIVLGGASAGSLCWFDEGTTDSRPKELSIVKCLGFIKGSHSPHYDAEPGRRPLYQKLIASGQMQPGYACDNDAGLYFEDNTVKRVVHTRAAAKCYHVTVEGGKVVEHVLEPERI
;
A
#
# COMPACT_ATOMS: atom_id res chain seq x y z
N MET A 1 55.50 2.84 4.81
CA MET A 1 55.78 3.48 6.13
C MET A 1 54.85 2.87 7.16
N LYS A 2 55.45 2.25 8.11
CA LYS A 2 55.11 1.70 9.47
C LYS A 2 53.67 1.65 9.96
N ARG A 3 53.20 0.40 10.18
CA ARG A 3 52.12 -0.02 11.06
C ARG A 3 52.46 0.36 12.53
N ARG A 4 51.45 0.75 13.30
CA ARG A 4 51.53 0.78 14.76
C ARG A 4 50.41 -0.11 15.33
N ASP A 5 50.84 -1.19 15.95
CA ASP A 5 50.03 -2.08 16.78
C ASP A 5 49.81 -1.42 18.15
N PHE A 6 48.58 -1.49 18.67
CA PHE A 6 48.30 -1.21 20.07
C PHE A 6 47.74 -2.46 20.73
N LEU A 7 48.62 -3.08 21.54
CA LEU A 7 48.25 -4.09 22.52
C LEU A 7 47.65 -3.39 23.74
N VAL A 8 46.49 -3.83 24.23
CA VAL A 8 45.96 -3.49 25.54
C VAL A 8 45.90 -4.75 26.39
N SER A 9 46.61 -4.69 27.47
CA SER A 9 46.80 -5.71 28.49
C SER A 9 45.56 -5.82 29.38
N SER A 10 45.12 -7.06 29.65
CA SER A 10 44.08 -7.39 30.61
C SER A 10 44.63 -7.37 32.06
N ALA A 11 43.95 -6.68 32.95
CA ALA A 11 44.13 -6.86 34.40
C ALA A 11 42.81 -7.32 35.01
N VAL A 12 42.82 -8.54 35.56
CA VAL A 12 41.73 -9.12 36.34
C VAL A 12 41.91 -8.67 37.79
N GLY A 13 40.94 -7.92 38.29
CA GLY A 13 40.84 -7.58 39.73
C GLY A 13 39.55 -8.16 40.30
N ALA A 14 39.69 -9.19 41.11
CA ALA A 14 38.59 -9.75 41.89
C ALA A 14 38.30 -8.88 43.11
N VAL A 15 37.11 -8.33 43.22
CA VAL A 15 36.60 -7.68 44.44
C VAL A 15 35.32 -8.41 44.85
N GLY A 16 35.39 -9.03 46.02
CA GLY A 16 34.23 -9.65 46.66
C GLY A 16 33.24 -8.59 47.14
N ALA A 17 32.00 -8.73 46.78
CA ALA A 17 30.91 -7.92 47.28
C ALA A 17 29.94 -8.79 48.09
N SER A 18 29.83 -8.44 49.35
CA SER A 18 28.87 -8.95 50.34
C SER A 18 27.44 -8.58 49.90
N ALA A 19 26.56 -9.58 49.81
CA ALA A 19 25.15 -9.40 49.50
C ALA A 19 24.40 -8.83 50.72
N SER A 20 24.00 -7.59 50.66
CA SER A 20 22.94 -7.04 51.51
C SER A 20 21.56 -7.28 50.83
N ARG A 21 20.73 -8.13 51.47
CA ARG A 21 19.34 -8.36 51.05
C ARG A 21 18.53 -7.08 51.27
N LEU A 22 18.00 -6.50 50.18
CA LEU A 22 16.93 -5.54 50.25
C LEU A 22 15.60 -6.28 50.40
N PRO A 23 14.60 -5.71 51.14
CA PRO A 23 13.33 -6.36 51.37
C PRO A 23 12.50 -6.42 50.06
N GLY A 24 11.78 -7.52 49.90
CA GLY A 24 11.05 -7.89 48.68
C GLY A 24 10.07 -6.82 48.22
N VAL A 25 10.24 -6.42 46.98
CA VAL A 25 9.16 -5.83 46.20
C VAL A 25 8.34 -7.01 45.69
N ALA A 26 7.15 -7.17 46.24
CA ALA A 26 6.16 -8.13 45.71
C ALA A 26 5.88 -7.76 44.24
N ALA A 27 6.14 -8.69 43.33
CA ALA A 27 5.67 -8.60 41.95
C ALA A 27 4.16 -8.59 42.05
N VAL A 28 3.54 -7.47 41.74
CA VAL A 28 2.08 -7.38 41.49
C VAL A 28 1.89 -7.90 40.07
N ASP A 29 1.68 -9.22 39.95
CA ASP A 29 1.12 -9.82 38.76
C ASP A 29 -0.37 -9.42 38.70
N ASP A 30 -0.64 -8.22 38.16
CA ASP A 30 -1.99 -7.81 37.78
C ASP A 30 -2.26 -8.28 36.34
N PRO A 31 -3.06 -9.33 36.12
CA PRO A 31 -3.39 -9.81 34.78
C PRO A 31 -4.23 -8.81 33.96
N SER A 32 -4.69 -7.71 34.59
CA SER A 32 -5.51 -6.69 33.91
C SER A 32 -4.68 -5.68 33.11
N MET A 33 -3.34 -5.63 33.28
CA MET A 33 -2.44 -4.72 32.58
C MET A 33 -1.86 -5.26 31.27
N ALA A 34 -2.24 -6.44 30.83
CA ALA A 34 -2.07 -6.86 29.45
C ALA A 34 -3.09 -6.11 28.57
N VAL A 35 -2.92 -4.81 28.40
CA VAL A 35 -3.53 -4.09 27.28
C VAL A 35 -3.02 -4.82 26.03
N ARG A 36 -3.82 -5.74 25.51
CA ARG A 36 -3.62 -6.31 24.19
C ARG A 36 -3.60 -5.10 23.26
N PHE A 37 -2.41 -4.69 22.86
CA PHE A 37 -2.27 -3.84 21.69
C PHE A 37 -2.90 -4.61 20.54
N GLN A 38 -4.17 -4.36 20.30
CA GLN A 38 -4.88 -4.89 19.16
C GLN A 38 -4.17 -4.24 17.96
N GLN A 39 -3.32 -5.02 17.30
CA GLN A 39 -2.56 -4.53 16.14
C GLN A 39 -3.58 -3.90 15.19
N ALA A 40 -3.35 -2.65 14.82
CA ALA A 40 -4.25 -1.93 13.94
C ALA A 40 -4.43 -2.74 12.65
N ARG A 41 -5.67 -2.96 12.22
CA ARG A 41 -5.93 -3.69 10.98
C ARG A 41 -5.35 -2.92 9.81
N ARG A 42 -4.53 -3.57 9.03
CA ARG A 42 -3.90 -3.01 7.84
C ARG A 42 -4.89 -3.05 6.69
N LYS A 43 -5.21 -1.89 6.12
CA LYS A 43 -6.32 -1.73 5.17
C LYS A 43 -5.82 -1.19 3.84
N ILE A 44 -6.20 -1.85 2.74
CA ILE A 44 -5.94 -1.38 1.38
C ILE A 44 -7.22 -1.50 0.54
N LEU A 45 -7.60 -0.41 -0.14
CA LEU A 45 -8.70 -0.38 -1.10
C LEU A 45 -8.14 -0.10 -2.49
N ILE A 46 -8.27 -1.07 -3.38
CA ILE A 46 -7.83 -0.93 -4.78
C ILE A 46 -9.01 -0.86 -5.75
N ALA A 47 -8.77 -0.25 -6.93
CA ALA A 47 -9.66 -0.36 -8.09
C ALA A 47 -8.86 -0.62 -9.36
N GLY A 48 -9.45 -1.32 -10.32
CA GLY A 48 -8.81 -1.58 -11.62
C GLY A 48 -8.58 -0.30 -12.41
N GLY A 49 -9.55 0.58 -12.41
CA GLY A 49 -9.51 1.93 -12.97
C GLY A 49 -10.67 2.74 -12.43
N GLY A 50 -10.53 4.07 -12.37
CA GLY A 50 -11.53 4.93 -11.77
C GLY A 50 -11.53 4.89 -10.24
N PHE A 51 -11.05 5.97 -9.60
CA PHE A 51 -11.11 6.14 -8.14
C PHE A 51 -11.84 7.45 -7.83
N GLY A 52 -13.10 7.52 -8.24
CA GLY A 52 -13.94 8.70 -8.08
C GLY A 52 -14.58 8.82 -6.69
N THR A 53 -15.55 9.72 -6.58
CA THR A 53 -16.23 10.10 -5.33
C THR A 53 -16.72 8.91 -4.50
N ALA A 54 -17.28 7.85 -5.13
CA ALA A 54 -17.79 6.69 -4.40
C ALA A 54 -16.66 5.88 -3.76
N PHE A 55 -15.56 5.62 -4.47
CA PHE A 55 -14.39 4.95 -3.90
C PHE A 55 -13.73 5.79 -2.79
N ILE A 56 -13.63 7.10 -2.96
CA ILE A 56 -13.10 8.01 -1.93
C ILE A 56 -13.99 7.99 -0.69
N ARG A 57 -15.32 8.02 -0.85
CA ARG A 57 -16.28 7.89 0.25
C ARG A 57 -16.08 6.56 0.99
N TYR A 58 -15.93 5.47 0.26
CA TYR A 58 -15.72 4.16 0.87
C TYR A 58 -14.37 4.09 1.60
N ALA A 59 -13.29 4.61 1.02
CA ALA A 59 -12.00 4.74 1.72
C ALA A 59 -12.11 5.57 3.01
N ALA A 60 -12.85 6.69 2.97
CA ALA A 60 -13.11 7.51 4.16
C ALA A 60 -13.85 6.74 5.25
N GLN A 61 -14.87 5.95 4.91
CA GLN A 61 -15.60 5.08 5.84
C GLN A 61 -14.69 4.04 6.50
N LEU A 62 -13.73 3.47 5.74
CA LEU A 62 -12.78 2.49 6.26
C LEU A 62 -11.85 3.07 7.34
N THR A 63 -11.67 4.39 7.41
CA THR A 63 -10.89 5.05 8.48
C THR A 63 -11.60 4.98 9.84
N GLY A 64 -12.92 4.86 9.85
CA GLY A 64 -13.75 4.93 11.06
C GLY A 64 -13.88 6.34 11.65
N LYS A 65 -13.41 7.37 10.97
CA LYS A 65 -13.46 8.77 11.42
C LYS A 65 -14.60 9.54 10.76
N PRO A 66 -15.28 10.45 11.47
CA PRO A 66 -16.37 11.24 10.88
C PRO A 66 -15.90 12.23 9.81
N ARG A 67 -14.68 12.75 9.93
CA ARG A 67 -14.05 13.66 8.98
C ARG A 67 -12.57 13.34 8.82
N PRO A 68 -12.21 12.29 8.05
CA PRO A 68 -10.84 11.85 7.92
C PRO A 68 -9.99 12.80 7.08
N LYS A 69 -8.70 12.88 7.42
CA LYS A 69 -7.68 13.52 6.61
C LYS A 69 -7.27 12.59 5.48
N MET A 70 -7.57 12.99 4.25
CA MET A 70 -7.33 12.20 3.05
C MET A 70 -6.20 12.81 2.23
N LEU A 71 -5.09 12.09 2.11
CA LEU A 71 -3.94 12.53 1.33
C LEU A 71 -3.94 11.89 -0.06
N TYR A 72 -3.71 12.69 -1.10
CA TYR A 72 -3.48 12.21 -2.46
C TYR A 72 -1.99 12.29 -2.80
N LEU A 73 -1.43 11.17 -3.31
CA LEU A 73 -0.07 11.11 -3.84
C LEU A 73 -0.10 10.99 -5.37
N PRO A 74 0.08 12.09 -6.11
CA PRO A 74 0.01 12.11 -7.57
C PRO A 74 1.29 11.62 -8.27
N THR A 75 2.17 10.88 -7.59
CA THR A 75 3.49 10.48 -8.10
C THR A 75 3.44 9.76 -9.43
N ALA A 76 2.55 8.76 -9.59
CA ALA A 76 2.46 7.98 -10.83
C ALA A 76 2.03 8.84 -12.04
N SER A 77 1.30 9.93 -11.81
CA SER A 77 0.86 10.89 -12.82
C SER A 77 1.81 12.07 -12.98
N ALA A 78 3.04 12.00 -12.45
CA ALA A 78 4.04 13.06 -12.47
C ALA A 78 3.52 14.40 -11.90
N ASP A 79 2.81 14.31 -10.76
CA ASP A 79 2.21 15.45 -10.06
C ASP A 79 1.22 16.25 -10.93
N SER A 80 0.47 15.57 -11.80
CA SER A 80 -0.45 16.18 -12.76
C SER A 80 -1.42 17.16 -12.09
N PRO A 81 -1.40 18.44 -12.47
CA PRO A 81 -2.36 19.43 -11.93
C PRO A 81 -3.81 19.04 -12.18
N GLN A 82 -4.12 18.44 -13.34
CA GLN A 82 -5.47 17.97 -13.65
C GLN A 82 -5.91 16.86 -12.70
N GLY A 83 -5.03 15.91 -12.37
CA GLY A 83 -5.31 14.85 -11.40
C GLY A 83 -5.58 15.43 -10.00
N ILE A 84 -4.81 16.43 -9.60
CA ILE A 84 -4.98 17.13 -8.31
C ILE A 84 -6.32 17.88 -8.28
N ILE A 85 -6.68 18.60 -9.34
CA ILE A 85 -7.99 19.28 -9.44
C ILE A 85 -9.13 18.26 -9.34
N THR A 86 -9.05 17.16 -10.09
CA THR A 86 -10.06 16.08 -10.07
C THR A 86 -10.17 15.46 -8.67
N TRP A 87 -9.06 15.29 -7.95
CA TRP A 87 -9.07 14.82 -6.56
C TRP A 87 -9.93 15.73 -5.67
N TYR A 88 -9.68 17.05 -5.69
CA TYR A 88 -10.46 17.99 -4.87
C TYR A 88 -11.93 18.05 -5.31
N GLN A 89 -12.23 17.99 -6.61
CA GLN A 89 -13.59 17.92 -7.12
C GLN A 89 -14.35 16.71 -6.61
N ASN A 90 -13.70 15.53 -6.62
CA ASN A 90 -14.29 14.30 -6.09
C ASN A 90 -14.48 14.30 -4.57
N CYS A 91 -13.63 15.01 -3.84
CA CYS A 91 -13.75 15.17 -2.39
C CYS A 91 -14.78 16.22 -1.98
N ALA A 92 -15.09 17.21 -2.82
CA ALA A 92 -15.95 18.34 -2.48
C ALA A 92 -17.34 17.96 -1.91
N PRO A 93 -18.04 16.91 -2.39
CA PRO A 93 -19.33 16.50 -1.84
C PRO A 93 -19.22 15.63 -0.58
N LEU A 94 -18.00 15.37 -0.06
CA LEU A 94 -17.75 14.46 1.05
C LEU A 94 -17.34 15.19 2.32
N ASN A 95 -17.63 14.60 3.49
CA ASN A 95 -17.16 15.14 4.77
C ASN A 95 -15.74 14.63 5.06
N VAL A 96 -14.74 15.15 4.35
CA VAL A 96 -13.33 14.79 4.48
C VAL A 96 -12.44 16.03 4.52
N GLU A 97 -11.20 15.89 4.95
CA GLU A 97 -10.15 16.92 4.83
C GLU A 97 -9.17 16.50 3.73
N PRO A 98 -9.38 16.92 2.47
CA PRO A 98 -8.51 16.52 1.37
C PRO A 98 -7.22 17.34 1.36
N SER A 99 -6.13 16.67 1.05
CA SER A 99 -4.83 17.28 0.78
C SER A 99 -4.13 16.53 -0.33
N HIS A 100 -3.03 17.06 -0.84
CA HIS A 100 -2.14 16.37 -1.75
C HIS A 100 -0.69 16.69 -1.41
N GLN A 101 0.21 15.82 -1.82
CA GLN A 101 1.65 16.03 -1.68
C GLN A 101 2.35 15.68 -2.99
N ASN A 102 2.95 16.66 -3.61
CA ASN A 102 3.79 16.48 -4.79
C ASN A 102 5.10 15.79 -4.40
N SER A 103 5.59 14.94 -5.28
CA SER A 103 6.81 14.17 -5.06
C SER A 103 7.76 14.17 -6.26
N PHE A 104 7.32 14.68 -7.41
CA PHE A 104 8.08 14.59 -8.65
C PHE A 104 9.03 15.78 -8.83
N ILE A 105 8.55 17.01 -8.68
CA ILE A 105 9.34 18.23 -8.90
C ILE A 105 9.37 19.14 -7.66
N ALA A 106 8.27 19.26 -6.93
CA ALA A 106 8.09 20.27 -5.89
C ALA A 106 8.67 19.87 -4.52
N SER A 107 9.28 18.72 -4.37
CA SER A 107 9.81 18.20 -3.10
C SER A 107 10.87 19.11 -2.44
N THR A 108 11.62 19.89 -3.21
CA THR A 108 12.60 20.87 -2.69
C THR A 108 11.97 22.04 -1.93
N ARG A 109 10.65 22.22 -2.04
CA ARG A 109 9.88 23.25 -1.34
C ARG A 109 9.03 22.66 -0.21
N GLN A 110 9.25 21.39 0.12
CA GLN A 110 8.52 20.73 1.18
C GLN A 110 9.09 21.12 2.54
N ASP A 111 8.27 21.75 3.39
CA ASP A 111 8.66 22.20 4.72
C ASP A 111 8.61 21.05 5.75
N LYS A 112 7.86 19.97 5.47
CA LYS A 112 7.65 18.82 6.33
C LYS A 112 8.41 17.60 5.81
N SER A 113 8.89 16.76 6.71
CA SER A 113 9.43 15.45 6.34
C SER A 113 8.35 14.54 5.74
N TRP A 114 8.77 13.50 5.01
CA TRP A 114 7.84 12.50 4.48
C TRP A 114 7.08 11.77 5.58
N GLU A 115 7.69 11.52 6.73
CA GLU A 115 7.04 10.95 7.90
C GLU A 115 5.94 11.87 8.43
N GLU A 116 6.19 13.17 8.55
CA GLU A 116 5.20 14.13 9.01
C GLU A 116 4.01 14.23 8.05
N VAL A 117 4.24 14.11 6.76
CA VAL A 117 3.18 14.16 5.74
C VAL A 117 2.36 12.87 5.72
N LEU A 118 3.03 11.70 5.70
CA LEU A 118 2.37 10.42 5.45
C LEU A 118 1.79 9.76 6.70
N LEU A 119 2.33 10.08 7.90
CA LEU A 119 1.90 9.43 9.14
C LEU A 119 0.90 10.25 9.97
N ASN A 120 0.57 11.48 9.54
CA ASN A 120 -0.40 12.35 10.21
C ASN A 120 -1.73 12.50 9.44
N VAL A 121 -2.05 11.50 8.62
CA VAL A 121 -3.31 11.41 7.85
C VAL A 121 -4.05 10.11 8.19
N ASP A 122 -5.28 9.96 7.71
CA ASP A 122 -6.13 8.81 8.00
C ASP A 122 -6.23 7.87 6.80
N ALA A 123 -6.04 8.41 5.59
CA ALA A 123 -5.96 7.64 4.37
C ALA A 123 -5.00 8.27 3.35
N ILE A 124 -4.36 7.42 2.56
CA ILE A 124 -3.44 7.80 1.47
C ILE A 124 -3.93 7.14 0.19
N ILE A 125 -4.29 7.98 -0.80
CA ILE A 125 -4.78 7.53 -2.10
C ILE A 125 -3.74 7.86 -3.17
N CYS A 126 -3.31 6.84 -3.91
CA CYS A 126 -2.27 6.98 -4.93
C CYS A 126 -2.88 7.10 -6.32
N SER A 127 -2.29 7.96 -7.14
CA SER A 127 -2.73 8.17 -8.53
C SER A 127 -2.51 6.96 -9.42
N GLY A 128 -3.29 6.86 -10.50
CA GLY A 128 -2.92 6.09 -11.68
C GLY A 128 -1.79 6.77 -12.47
N GLY A 129 -1.22 6.07 -13.45
CA GLY A 129 -0.15 6.55 -14.31
C GLY A 129 0.98 5.54 -14.44
N ASN A 130 2.23 5.98 -14.41
CA ASN A 130 3.40 5.12 -14.60
C ASN A 130 3.85 4.48 -13.28
N THR A 131 3.57 3.18 -13.12
CA THR A 131 3.93 2.41 -11.91
C THR A 131 5.44 2.32 -11.70
N LEU A 132 6.23 2.14 -12.76
CA LEU A 132 7.68 2.02 -12.65
C LEU A 132 8.30 3.30 -12.11
N ASN A 133 7.94 4.46 -12.68
CA ASN A 133 8.41 5.76 -12.20
C ASN A 133 8.01 6.03 -10.76
N GLN A 134 6.77 5.71 -10.41
CA GLN A 134 6.28 5.81 -9.03
C GLN A 134 7.15 5.03 -8.05
N GLN A 135 7.45 3.77 -8.34
CA GLN A 135 8.27 2.91 -7.49
C GLN A 135 9.69 3.46 -7.32
N VAL A 136 10.32 3.89 -8.41
CA VAL A 136 11.69 4.44 -8.40
C VAL A 136 11.75 5.71 -7.55
N ILE A 137 10.79 6.62 -7.71
CA ILE A 137 10.73 7.87 -6.93
C ILE A 137 10.52 7.56 -5.45
N TRP A 138 9.57 6.69 -5.12
CA TRP A 138 9.29 6.33 -3.73
C TRP A 138 10.47 5.68 -3.03
N GLN A 139 11.17 4.76 -3.71
CA GLN A 139 12.37 4.12 -3.18
C GLN A 139 13.51 5.14 -2.98
N ALA A 140 13.73 6.03 -3.94
CA ALA A 140 14.77 7.06 -3.85
C ALA A 140 14.56 8.03 -2.68
N HIS A 141 13.31 8.32 -2.32
CA HIS A 141 12.94 9.22 -1.21
C HIS A 141 12.64 8.48 0.10
N GLY A 142 12.65 7.14 0.13
CA GLY A 142 12.27 6.35 1.30
C GLY A 142 10.78 6.34 1.61
N ILE A 143 9.93 6.86 0.71
CA ILE A 143 8.48 6.92 0.83
C ILE A 143 7.88 5.51 0.97
N ASP A 144 8.41 4.54 0.26
CA ASP A 144 8.02 3.12 0.31
C ASP A 144 8.04 2.56 1.75
N LYS A 145 9.08 2.88 2.51
CA LYS A 145 9.25 2.46 3.91
C LYS A 145 8.25 3.14 4.83
N ILE A 146 7.98 4.43 4.59
CA ILE A 146 7.02 5.21 5.38
C ILE A 146 5.59 4.77 5.06
N LEU A 147 5.27 4.45 3.81
CA LEU A 147 3.98 3.85 3.44
C LEU A 147 3.76 2.50 4.13
N ARG A 148 4.80 1.68 4.30
CA ARG A 148 4.73 0.45 5.08
C ARG A 148 4.39 0.76 6.54
N GLN A 149 5.05 1.74 7.16
CA GLN A 149 4.73 2.17 8.52
C GLN A 149 3.29 2.71 8.63
N ALA A 150 2.85 3.51 7.64
CA ALA A 150 1.48 4.01 7.60
C ALA A 150 0.46 2.87 7.60
N TRP A 151 0.66 1.86 6.76
CA TRP A 151 -0.16 0.66 6.68
C TRP A 151 -0.19 -0.12 8.00
N ASP A 152 0.99 -0.34 8.61
CA ASP A 152 1.11 -1.05 9.89
C ASP A 152 0.44 -0.29 11.05
N ARG A 153 0.31 1.04 10.94
CA ARG A 153 -0.44 1.90 11.89
C ARG A 153 -1.95 1.94 11.62
N GLY A 154 -2.43 1.28 10.57
CA GLY A 154 -3.86 1.23 10.21
C GLY A 154 -4.34 2.42 9.39
N ILE A 155 -3.44 3.28 8.86
CA ILE A 155 -3.78 4.28 7.86
C ILE A 155 -4.27 3.55 6.61
N VAL A 156 -5.43 3.94 6.07
CA VAL A 156 -6.02 3.31 4.90
C VAL A 156 -5.21 3.68 3.66
N LEU A 157 -4.71 2.69 2.94
CA LEU A 157 -4.03 2.90 1.66
C LEU A 157 -4.99 2.57 0.51
N GLY A 158 -4.76 3.16 -0.66
CA GLY A 158 -5.58 2.82 -1.83
C GLY A 158 -5.18 3.53 -3.10
N GLY A 159 -5.99 3.30 -4.15
CA GLY A 159 -5.85 3.92 -5.45
C GLY A 159 -6.30 3.01 -6.59
N ALA A 160 -6.18 3.49 -7.82
CA ALA A 160 -6.52 2.75 -9.02
C ALA A 160 -5.36 2.68 -10.01
N SER A 161 -5.38 1.70 -10.91
CA SER A 161 -4.34 1.54 -11.94
C SER A 161 -2.95 1.39 -11.31
N ALA A 162 -1.99 2.26 -11.59
CA ALA A 162 -0.70 2.28 -10.91
C ALA A 162 -0.85 2.37 -9.38
N GLY A 163 -1.83 3.14 -8.88
CA GLY A 163 -2.14 3.27 -7.45
C GLY A 163 -2.82 2.05 -6.82
N SER A 164 -3.28 1.09 -7.61
CA SER A 164 -3.71 -0.23 -7.13
C SER A 164 -2.58 -1.26 -7.23
N LEU A 165 -1.86 -1.22 -8.35
CA LEU A 165 -0.81 -2.18 -8.68
C LEU A 165 0.36 -2.12 -7.70
N CYS A 166 0.75 -0.93 -7.26
CA CYS A 166 1.93 -0.69 -6.44
C CYS A 166 1.95 -1.47 -5.10
N TRP A 167 0.82 -1.93 -4.61
CA TRP A 167 0.72 -2.63 -3.32
C TRP A 167 1.06 -4.12 -3.37
N PHE A 168 1.01 -4.75 -4.55
CA PHE A 168 1.24 -6.18 -4.73
C PHE A 168 2.74 -6.54 -4.79
N ASP A 169 3.05 -7.83 -4.86
CA ASP A 169 4.44 -8.26 -5.14
C ASP A 169 4.82 -7.90 -6.58
N GLU A 170 3.87 -8.03 -7.52
CA GLU A 170 4.08 -7.80 -8.95
C GLU A 170 2.76 -7.62 -9.72
N GLY A 171 2.87 -7.26 -11.00
CA GLY A 171 1.69 -7.29 -11.90
C GLY A 171 1.98 -6.79 -13.30
N THR A 172 0.92 -6.65 -14.09
CA THR A 172 0.99 -6.20 -15.48
C THR A 172 0.95 -4.67 -15.57
N THR A 173 1.86 -4.09 -16.35
CA THR A 173 1.98 -2.64 -16.50
C THR A 173 2.30 -2.23 -17.94
N ASP A 174 1.85 -1.05 -18.32
CA ASP A 174 2.17 -0.29 -19.53
C ASP A 174 3.28 0.76 -19.31
N SER A 175 3.96 0.69 -18.16
CA SER A 175 4.99 1.69 -17.79
C SER A 175 6.21 1.72 -18.69
N ARG A 176 6.39 0.75 -19.59
CA ARG A 176 7.47 0.70 -20.57
C ARG A 176 6.95 0.92 -22.00
N PRO A 177 7.76 1.46 -22.90
CA PRO A 177 7.34 1.64 -24.29
C PRO A 177 6.97 0.32 -24.98
N LYS A 178 6.06 0.39 -25.96
CA LYS A 178 5.64 -0.62 -26.93
C LYS A 178 4.69 -1.69 -26.42
N GLU A 179 4.92 -2.30 -25.26
CA GLU A 179 4.14 -3.44 -24.83
C GLU A 179 3.91 -3.49 -23.32
N LEU A 180 2.87 -4.20 -22.91
CA LEU A 180 2.64 -4.54 -21.53
C LEU A 180 3.75 -5.45 -21.02
N SER A 181 4.16 -5.23 -19.77
CA SER A 181 5.27 -5.97 -19.15
C SER A 181 5.00 -6.26 -17.68
N ILE A 182 5.90 -7.01 -17.04
CA ILE A 182 5.85 -7.26 -15.60
C ILE A 182 6.57 -6.12 -14.87
N VAL A 183 5.97 -5.66 -13.77
CA VAL A 183 6.61 -4.77 -12.81
C VAL A 183 6.60 -5.42 -11.42
N LYS A 184 7.72 -5.35 -10.71
CA LYS A 184 7.81 -5.69 -9.28
C LYS A 184 7.40 -4.47 -8.48
N CYS A 185 6.67 -4.69 -7.37
CA CYS A 185 6.07 -3.62 -6.59
C CYS A 185 6.42 -3.74 -5.08
N LEU A 186 5.66 -3.11 -4.20
CA LEU A 186 6.03 -2.98 -2.77
C LEU A 186 5.82 -4.25 -1.95
N GLY A 187 5.04 -5.22 -2.42
CA GLY A 187 4.80 -6.48 -1.73
C GLY A 187 4.03 -6.36 -0.41
N PHE A 188 3.13 -5.39 -0.30
CA PHE A 188 2.23 -5.27 0.85
C PHE A 188 1.15 -6.35 0.81
N ILE A 189 0.58 -6.58 -0.38
CA ILE A 189 -0.35 -7.66 -0.69
C ILE A 189 0.40 -8.72 -1.48
N LYS A 190 0.24 -9.99 -1.08
CA LYS A 190 0.89 -11.11 -1.75
C LYS A 190 0.23 -11.46 -3.07
N GLY A 191 1.07 -11.94 -4.00
CA GLY A 191 0.63 -12.32 -5.34
C GLY A 191 0.71 -11.18 -6.34
N SER A 192 -0.08 -11.26 -7.39
CA SER A 192 -0.03 -10.34 -8.52
C SER A 192 -1.33 -9.57 -8.75
N HIS A 193 -1.24 -8.49 -9.54
CA HIS A 193 -2.40 -7.68 -9.89
C HIS A 193 -2.39 -7.27 -11.38
N SER A 194 -3.58 -7.28 -11.99
CA SER A 194 -3.82 -6.74 -13.32
C SER A 194 -5.00 -5.76 -13.29
N PRO A 195 -4.76 -4.44 -13.34
CA PRO A 195 -5.81 -3.43 -13.47
C PRO A 195 -6.33 -3.35 -14.91
N HIS A 196 -7.39 -2.58 -15.15
CA HIS A 196 -8.00 -2.32 -16.47
C HIS A 196 -8.36 -3.60 -17.24
N TYR A 197 -8.82 -4.63 -16.54
CA TYR A 197 -8.92 -5.98 -17.05
C TYR A 197 -9.94 -6.12 -18.19
N ASP A 198 -10.99 -5.30 -18.19
CA ASP A 198 -12.01 -5.20 -19.25
C ASP A 198 -11.71 -4.13 -20.31
N ALA A 199 -10.95 -3.09 -19.95
CA ALA A 199 -10.82 -1.88 -20.77
C ALA A 199 -9.62 -1.90 -21.72
N GLU A 200 -8.57 -2.65 -21.37
CA GLU A 200 -7.36 -2.77 -22.21
C GLU A 200 -7.26 -4.19 -22.79
N PRO A 201 -7.52 -4.36 -24.10
CA PRO A 201 -7.67 -5.69 -24.72
C PRO A 201 -6.47 -6.63 -24.51
N GLY A 202 -5.26 -6.09 -24.37
CA GLY A 202 -4.03 -6.86 -24.11
C GLY A 202 -3.85 -7.35 -22.69
N ARG A 203 -4.53 -6.77 -21.69
CA ARG A 203 -4.31 -7.07 -20.26
C ARG A 203 -4.69 -8.50 -19.91
N ARG A 204 -5.91 -8.89 -20.17
CA ARG A 204 -6.43 -10.19 -19.79
C ARG A 204 -5.67 -11.36 -20.43
N PRO A 205 -5.42 -11.38 -21.77
CA PRO A 205 -4.64 -12.44 -22.38
C PRO A 205 -3.20 -12.53 -21.87
N LEU A 206 -2.55 -11.39 -21.66
CA LEU A 206 -1.18 -11.37 -21.12
C LEU A 206 -1.14 -11.90 -19.69
N TYR A 207 -2.02 -11.43 -18.81
CA TYR A 207 -2.05 -11.84 -17.42
C TYR A 207 -2.27 -13.34 -17.27
N GLN A 208 -3.25 -13.89 -18.01
CA GLN A 208 -3.48 -15.34 -18.06
C GLN A 208 -2.25 -16.11 -18.56
N LYS A 209 -1.60 -15.65 -19.64
CA LYS A 209 -0.38 -16.27 -20.18
C LYS A 209 0.76 -16.28 -19.16
N LEU A 210 0.98 -15.18 -18.45
CA LEU A 210 2.05 -15.05 -17.46
C LEU A 210 1.84 -15.97 -16.27
N ILE A 211 0.59 -16.09 -15.79
CA ILE A 211 0.23 -17.01 -14.69
C ILE A 211 0.33 -18.46 -15.18
N ALA A 212 -0.16 -18.80 -16.38
CA ALA A 212 -0.07 -20.14 -16.95
C ALA A 212 1.37 -20.63 -17.08
N SER A 213 2.28 -19.73 -17.44
CA SER A 213 3.71 -20.06 -17.64
C SER A 213 4.53 -20.04 -16.34
N GLY A 214 3.93 -19.66 -15.20
CA GLY A 214 4.64 -19.48 -13.93
C GLY A 214 5.58 -18.27 -13.88
N GLN A 215 5.54 -17.37 -14.88
CA GLN A 215 6.32 -16.14 -14.90
C GLN A 215 5.75 -15.09 -13.95
N MET A 216 4.50 -15.24 -13.56
CA MET A 216 3.81 -14.39 -12.58
C MET A 216 3.04 -15.25 -11.60
N GLN A 217 2.99 -14.83 -10.34
CA GLN A 217 2.22 -15.51 -9.32
C GLN A 217 0.71 -15.38 -9.59
N PRO A 218 -0.12 -16.33 -9.14
CA PRO A 218 -1.56 -16.14 -9.04
C PRO A 218 -1.91 -14.84 -8.30
N GLY A 219 -3.06 -14.26 -8.61
CA GLY A 219 -3.44 -13.00 -7.98
C GLY A 219 -4.80 -12.48 -8.43
N TYR A 220 -4.95 -11.18 -8.45
CA TYR A 220 -6.23 -10.52 -8.65
C TYR A 220 -6.23 -9.66 -9.91
N ALA A 221 -7.35 -9.66 -10.63
CA ALA A 221 -7.60 -8.74 -11.72
C ALA A 221 -8.88 -7.95 -11.44
N CYS A 222 -8.89 -6.67 -11.82
CA CYS A 222 -10.05 -5.80 -11.62
C CYS A 222 -10.38 -5.06 -12.92
N ASP A 223 -11.65 -5.06 -13.30
CA ASP A 223 -12.19 -4.19 -14.32
C ASP A 223 -12.15 -2.72 -13.89
N ASN A 224 -12.29 -1.80 -14.84
CA ASN A 224 -12.56 -0.41 -14.50
C ASN A 224 -13.84 -0.32 -13.67
N ASP A 225 -13.84 0.56 -12.66
CA ASP A 225 -14.98 0.79 -11.76
C ASP A 225 -15.33 -0.40 -10.83
N ALA A 226 -14.46 -1.41 -10.76
CA ALA A 226 -14.50 -2.48 -9.75
C ALA A 226 -13.22 -2.48 -8.90
N GLY A 227 -13.33 -2.96 -7.67
CA GLY A 227 -12.21 -2.95 -6.74
C GLY A 227 -12.34 -3.95 -5.61
N LEU A 228 -11.24 -4.10 -4.87
CA LEU A 228 -11.11 -5.02 -3.74
C LEU A 228 -10.67 -4.25 -2.50
N TYR A 229 -11.33 -4.53 -1.39
CA TYR A 229 -10.91 -4.11 -0.08
C TYR A 229 -10.21 -5.27 0.64
N PHE A 230 -8.97 -5.02 1.07
CA PHE A 230 -8.16 -5.95 1.82
C PHE A 230 -8.03 -5.52 3.28
N GLU A 231 -8.13 -6.49 4.19
CA GLU A 231 -7.56 -6.41 5.53
C GLU A 231 -6.38 -7.40 5.60
N ASP A 232 -5.19 -6.88 5.87
CA ASP A 232 -3.94 -7.61 5.71
C ASP A 232 -3.79 -8.16 4.27
N ASN A 233 -3.70 -9.46 4.09
CA ASN A 233 -3.65 -10.13 2.77
C ASN A 233 -4.98 -10.80 2.38
N THR A 234 -6.07 -10.50 3.08
CA THR A 234 -7.36 -11.14 2.84
C THR A 234 -8.35 -10.16 2.21
N VAL A 235 -8.94 -10.53 1.08
CA VAL A 235 -10.06 -9.80 0.48
C VAL A 235 -11.25 -9.89 1.44
N LYS A 236 -11.75 -8.74 1.88
CA LYS A 236 -12.92 -8.63 2.76
C LYS A 236 -14.18 -8.24 2.01
N ARG A 237 -14.05 -7.38 1.00
CA ARG A 237 -15.18 -6.95 0.18
C ARG A 237 -14.73 -6.74 -1.26
N VAL A 238 -15.65 -7.01 -2.16
CA VAL A 238 -15.52 -6.72 -3.60
C VAL A 238 -16.55 -5.65 -3.90
N VAL A 239 -16.14 -4.56 -4.55
CA VAL A 239 -17.00 -3.39 -4.73
C VAL A 239 -16.99 -2.90 -6.16
N HIS A 240 -18.08 -2.23 -6.57
CA HIS A 240 -18.18 -1.63 -7.91
C HIS A 240 -19.00 -0.33 -7.90
N THR A 241 -18.76 0.51 -8.89
CA THR A 241 -19.58 1.70 -9.22
C THR A 241 -20.32 1.54 -10.54
N ARG A 242 -19.92 0.56 -11.38
CA ARG A 242 -20.56 0.19 -12.65
C ARG A 242 -21.03 -1.27 -12.59
N ALA A 243 -22.31 -1.51 -12.79
CA ALA A 243 -22.97 -2.80 -12.56
C ALA A 243 -22.32 -4.01 -13.29
N ALA A 244 -21.73 -3.81 -14.48
CA ALA A 244 -21.09 -4.88 -15.23
C ALA A 244 -19.64 -5.14 -14.85
N ALA A 245 -19.02 -4.25 -14.04
CA ALA A 245 -17.62 -4.35 -13.65
C ALA A 245 -17.40 -5.43 -12.61
N LYS A 246 -16.34 -6.22 -12.77
CA LYS A 246 -16.03 -7.40 -11.96
C LYS A 246 -14.59 -7.38 -11.46
N CYS A 247 -14.35 -8.18 -10.44
CA CYS A 247 -13.00 -8.57 -10.03
C CYS A 247 -12.86 -10.09 -10.15
N TYR A 248 -11.62 -10.54 -10.30
CA TYR A 248 -11.31 -11.95 -10.51
C TYR A 248 -10.14 -12.36 -9.61
N HIS A 249 -10.22 -13.56 -9.06
CA HIS A 249 -9.04 -14.26 -8.57
C HIS A 249 -8.57 -15.20 -9.68
N VAL A 250 -7.36 -14.98 -10.17
CA VAL A 250 -6.80 -15.73 -11.30
C VAL A 250 -5.72 -16.67 -10.78
N THR A 251 -5.89 -17.96 -11.04
CA THR A 251 -5.04 -19.03 -10.49
C THR A 251 -4.77 -20.11 -11.54
N VAL A 252 -4.02 -21.15 -11.17
CA VAL A 252 -3.80 -22.36 -11.98
C VAL A 252 -4.38 -23.56 -11.25
N GLU A 253 -5.29 -24.26 -11.90
CA GLU A 253 -5.91 -25.50 -11.41
C GLU A 253 -5.79 -26.60 -12.48
N GLY A 254 -5.25 -27.76 -12.08
CA GLY A 254 -5.03 -28.86 -13.01
C GLY A 254 -4.17 -28.48 -14.24
N GLY A 255 -3.23 -27.53 -14.07
CA GLY A 255 -2.35 -27.05 -15.14
C GLY A 255 -3.00 -26.03 -16.10
N LYS A 256 -4.22 -25.56 -15.81
CA LYS A 256 -4.93 -24.57 -16.61
C LYS A 256 -5.20 -23.32 -15.78
N VAL A 257 -5.18 -22.16 -16.44
CA VAL A 257 -5.60 -20.88 -15.80
C VAL A 257 -7.10 -20.89 -15.60
N VAL A 258 -7.50 -20.55 -14.37
CA VAL A 258 -8.90 -20.41 -13.98
C VAL A 258 -9.12 -19.00 -13.44
N GLU A 259 -10.21 -18.37 -13.85
CA GLU A 259 -10.66 -17.08 -13.33
C GLU A 259 -11.90 -17.29 -12.48
N HIS A 260 -11.75 -17.13 -11.18
CA HIS A 260 -12.88 -17.12 -10.27
C HIS A 260 -13.43 -15.69 -10.18
N VAL A 261 -14.63 -15.51 -10.69
CA VAL A 261 -15.35 -14.22 -10.59
C VAL A 261 -15.65 -13.97 -9.11
N LEU A 262 -15.28 -12.78 -8.64
CA LEU A 262 -15.60 -12.29 -7.30
C LEU A 262 -16.78 -11.35 -7.43
N GLU A 263 -17.93 -11.73 -6.88
CA GLU A 263 -19.18 -10.97 -7.03
C GLU A 263 -19.13 -9.67 -6.23
N PRO A 264 -19.24 -8.50 -6.88
CA PRO A 264 -19.10 -7.21 -6.22
C PRO A 264 -20.47 -6.69 -5.74
N GLU A 265 -20.39 -5.90 -4.65
CA GLU A 265 -21.51 -5.09 -4.16
C GLU A 265 -21.33 -3.62 -4.59
N ARG A 266 -22.43 -2.92 -4.80
CA ARG A 266 -22.40 -1.51 -5.21
C ARG A 266 -22.08 -0.60 -4.04
N ILE A 267 -21.17 0.39 -4.23
CA ILE A 267 -20.82 1.44 -3.27
C ILE A 267 -21.23 2.84 -3.73
#